data_d271f96a49d11da80ccaebe13eec9087
#
_entry.id   d271f96a49d11da80ccaebe13eec9087
#
_cell.length_a   1.000
_cell.length_b   1.000
_cell.length_c   1.000
_cell.angle_alpha   90.00
_cell.angle_beta   90.00
_cell.angle_gamma   90.00
#
_symmetry.space_group_name_H-M   'P 1'
#
loop_
_entity.id
_entity.type
_entity.pdbx_description
1 polymer ?
#
loop_
_entity_poly.entity_id
_entity_poly.type
_entity_poly.pdbx_seq_one_letter_code
_entity_poly.pdbx_strand_id
1 'polypeptide(L)'
;MSIQRILVPFDGSNHSESATRYAFEIAKELNAEIEGLGMVDVGPIERVQRGANIGGFAFAEGARKSMLARAEGHAAEFQHEFLEQCKQHSVAYDYRFEVADPIARIAARSFFADLVVMGMRTDFDPETESDSCDKLRKAMTATPRPFLAVPIHHRETKRALVALDFDETCSRLLFGLAQANPFPRVEFTLLHVGGDEAAIRPRLVDAAEYLDTHQIKTVVRTEKGEPKEVIPRLVEQEDFDLAVVGGASGSRLAEFLFGGVTRRLLDKATCPLLTIH
;
A
#
# COMPACT_ATOMS: atom_id res chain seq x y z
N MET A 1 2.62 -3.34 -19.99
CA MET A 1 3.75 -2.57 -19.40
C MET A 1 4.14 -3.27 -18.11
N SER A 2 5.41 -3.33 -17.74
CA SER A 2 5.82 -3.89 -16.45
C SER A 2 6.10 -2.74 -15.47
N ILE A 3 6.00 -2.99 -14.16
CA ILE A 3 6.44 -2.07 -13.12
C ILE A 3 7.93 -1.81 -13.31
N GLN A 4 8.33 -0.54 -13.44
CA GLN A 4 9.72 -0.10 -13.63
C GLN A 4 10.23 0.68 -12.42
N ARG A 5 9.33 1.36 -11.69
CA ARG A 5 9.68 2.13 -10.50
C ARG A 5 8.70 1.90 -9.37
N ILE A 6 9.24 1.55 -8.20
CA ILE A 6 8.50 1.30 -6.97
C ILE A 6 8.82 2.40 -5.97
N LEU A 7 7.81 3.13 -5.50
CA LEU A 7 7.95 4.11 -4.42
C LEU A 7 7.77 3.42 -3.07
N VAL A 8 8.75 3.57 -2.17
CA VAL A 8 8.69 3.05 -0.81
C VAL A 8 8.86 4.20 0.19
N PRO A 9 7.77 4.67 0.79
CA PRO A 9 7.83 5.65 1.88
C PRO A 9 8.36 5.03 3.16
N PHE A 10 9.27 5.74 3.85
CA PHE A 10 9.90 5.30 5.08
C PHE A 10 9.57 6.24 6.25
N ASP A 11 9.19 5.67 7.38
CA ASP A 11 9.01 6.35 8.65
C ASP A 11 9.90 5.79 9.77
N GLY A 12 10.78 4.83 9.45
CA GLY A 12 11.66 4.17 10.40
C GLY A 12 11.00 3.11 11.27
N SER A 13 9.74 2.75 11.01
CA SER A 13 9.04 1.70 11.75
C SER A 13 9.36 0.29 11.23
N ASN A 14 9.08 -0.73 12.03
CA ASN A 14 9.17 -2.13 11.62
C ASN A 14 8.25 -2.45 10.42
N HIS A 15 7.19 -1.67 10.22
CA HIS A 15 6.33 -1.77 9.04
C HIS A 15 7.02 -1.27 7.78
N SER A 16 7.87 -0.24 7.89
CA SER A 16 8.72 0.23 6.78
C SER A 16 9.74 -0.82 6.37
N GLU A 17 10.31 -1.57 7.32
CA GLU A 17 11.21 -2.68 7.04
C GLU A 17 10.50 -3.77 6.23
N SER A 18 9.29 -4.16 6.63
CA SER A 18 8.48 -5.11 5.88
C SER A 18 8.17 -4.61 4.47
N ALA A 19 7.80 -3.33 4.33
CA ALA A 19 7.53 -2.72 3.02
C ALA A 19 8.75 -2.78 2.09
N THR A 20 9.92 -2.52 2.65
CA THR A 20 11.19 -2.61 1.92
C THR A 20 11.45 -4.02 1.41
N ARG A 21 11.21 -5.05 2.23
CA ARG A 21 11.37 -6.46 1.83
C ARG A 21 10.47 -6.84 0.66
N TYR A 22 9.18 -6.50 0.72
CA TYR A 22 8.26 -6.73 -0.40
C TYR A 22 8.71 -5.97 -1.66
N ALA A 23 9.13 -4.72 -1.52
CA ALA A 23 9.61 -3.93 -2.65
C ALA A 23 10.86 -4.54 -3.29
N PHE A 24 11.82 -5.07 -2.51
CA PHE A 24 12.99 -5.76 -3.04
C PHE A 24 12.64 -7.03 -3.81
N GLU A 25 11.72 -7.84 -3.30
CA GLU A 25 11.28 -9.06 -4.00
C GLU A 25 10.62 -8.71 -5.34
N ILE A 26 9.71 -7.73 -5.34
CA ILE A 26 9.05 -7.26 -6.55
C ILE A 26 10.06 -6.64 -7.53
N ALA A 27 10.95 -5.79 -7.04
CA ALA A 27 11.97 -5.14 -7.88
C ALA A 27 12.92 -6.15 -8.52
N LYS A 28 13.35 -7.16 -7.77
CA LYS A 28 14.20 -8.24 -8.27
C LYS A 28 13.50 -9.10 -9.33
N GLU A 29 12.23 -9.44 -9.09
CA GLU A 29 11.45 -10.26 -10.03
C GLU A 29 11.17 -9.52 -11.34
N LEU A 30 10.90 -8.20 -11.26
CA LEU A 30 10.50 -7.38 -12.41
C LEU A 30 11.65 -6.54 -13.00
N ASN A 31 12.84 -6.60 -12.40
CA ASN A 31 13.98 -5.74 -12.75
C ASN A 31 13.62 -4.25 -12.67
N ALA A 32 12.92 -3.86 -11.61
CA ALA A 32 12.47 -2.50 -11.33
C ALA A 32 13.45 -1.73 -10.43
N GLU A 33 13.39 -0.41 -10.50
CA GLU A 33 14.10 0.52 -9.60
C GLU A 33 13.25 0.79 -8.36
N ILE A 34 13.89 0.97 -7.19
CA ILE A 34 13.21 1.41 -5.96
C ILE A 34 13.56 2.86 -5.68
N GLU A 35 12.54 3.71 -5.55
CA GLU A 35 12.66 5.04 -4.98
C GLU A 35 12.31 4.98 -3.50
N GLY A 36 13.32 5.10 -2.63
CA GLY A 36 13.15 5.24 -1.19
C GLY A 36 12.83 6.70 -0.83
N LEU A 37 11.73 6.94 -0.10
CA LEU A 37 11.33 8.26 0.34
C LEU A 37 11.29 8.33 1.88
N GLY A 38 12.41 8.76 2.48
CA GLY A 38 12.49 9.08 3.91
C GLY A 38 11.77 10.38 4.21
N MET A 39 10.94 10.41 5.26
CA MET A 39 10.13 11.57 5.59
C MET A 39 10.09 11.87 7.08
N VAL A 40 10.06 13.17 7.39
CA VAL A 40 9.73 13.70 8.72
C VAL A 40 8.45 14.51 8.63
N ASP A 41 7.45 14.14 9.43
CA ASP A 41 6.17 14.85 9.51
C ASP A 41 6.36 16.23 10.15
N VAL A 42 6.02 17.30 9.42
CA VAL A 42 6.04 18.67 9.92
C VAL A 42 4.87 19.01 10.85
N GLY A 43 3.78 18.22 10.81
CA GLY A 43 2.56 18.50 11.55
C GLY A 43 2.76 18.64 13.07
N PRO A 44 3.47 17.72 13.75
CA PRO A 44 3.80 17.86 15.17
C PRO A 44 4.64 19.11 15.44
N ILE A 45 5.62 19.39 14.59
CA ILE A 45 6.53 20.54 14.68
C ILE A 45 5.76 21.85 14.61
N GLU A 46 4.85 21.99 13.65
CA GLU A 46 4.00 23.18 13.50
C GLU A 46 3.00 23.35 14.66
N ARG A 47 2.48 22.26 15.22
CA ARG A 47 1.57 22.31 16.39
C ARG A 47 2.27 22.89 17.61
N VAL A 48 3.52 22.51 17.87
CA VAL A 48 4.32 23.07 18.95
C VAL A 48 4.52 24.58 18.77
N GLN A 49 4.75 25.05 17.55
CA GLN A 49 4.90 26.49 17.27
C GLN A 49 3.59 27.28 17.47
N ARG A 50 2.46 26.73 16.99
CA ARG A 50 1.14 27.41 17.10
C ARG A 50 0.63 27.48 18.56
N GLY A 51 1.01 26.51 19.39
CA GLY A 51 0.64 26.48 20.81
C GLY A 51 1.51 27.36 21.75
N ALA A 52 2.60 27.92 21.23
CA ALA A 52 3.52 28.72 22.04
C ALA A 52 2.99 30.16 22.27
N ASN A 53 2.77 30.53 23.51
CA ASN A 53 2.56 31.93 23.90
C ASN A 53 3.85 32.75 23.68
N ILE A 54 3.73 34.11 23.66
CA ILE A 54 4.84 35.07 23.38
C ILE A 54 6.11 34.77 24.18
N GLY A 55 5.99 34.26 25.43
CA GLY A 55 7.15 33.86 26.25
C GLY A 55 7.67 32.44 26.01
N GLY A 56 6.93 31.58 25.27
CA GLY A 56 7.28 30.19 24.98
C GLY A 56 7.98 30.00 23.65
N PHE A 57 8.13 31.05 22.83
CA PHE A 57 8.63 30.94 21.45
C PHE A 57 10.06 30.38 21.38
N ALA A 58 10.96 30.82 22.27
CA ALA A 58 12.34 30.32 22.34
C ALA A 58 12.41 28.83 22.73
N PHE A 59 11.51 28.42 23.66
CA PHE A 59 11.38 27.00 24.04
C PHE A 59 10.83 26.15 22.91
N ALA A 60 9.80 26.63 22.21
CA ALA A 60 9.22 25.95 21.05
C ALA A 60 10.23 25.81 19.91
N GLU A 61 11.06 26.83 19.66
CA GLU A 61 12.12 26.76 18.66
C GLU A 61 13.24 25.77 19.05
N GLY A 62 13.60 25.68 20.30
CA GLY A 62 14.54 24.71 20.85
C GLY A 62 13.99 23.27 20.70
N ALA A 63 12.73 23.06 21.04
CA ALA A 63 12.05 21.78 20.89
C ALA A 63 11.99 21.36 19.40
N ARG A 64 11.65 22.29 18.50
CA ARG A 64 11.66 22.07 17.04
C ARG A 64 13.01 21.60 16.53
N LYS A 65 14.08 22.31 16.89
CA LYS A 65 15.45 21.94 16.48
C LYS A 65 15.83 20.54 16.99
N SER A 66 15.50 20.23 18.22
CA SER A 66 15.76 18.91 18.81
C SER A 66 14.99 17.80 18.10
N MET A 67 13.71 18.02 17.78
CA MET A 67 12.88 17.05 17.04
C MET A 67 13.44 16.82 15.63
N LEU A 68 13.77 17.87 14.90
CA LEU A 68 14.38 17.78 13.57
C LEU A 68 15.70 17.03 13.61
N ALA A 69 16.61 17.36 14.51
CA ALA A 69 17.92 16.73 14.62
C ALA A 69 17.80 15.22 14.93
N ARG A 70 16.85 14.82 15.79
CA ARG A 70 16.57 13.40 16.05
C ARG A 70 16.02 12.68 14.83
N ALA A 71 15.08 13.31 14.14
CA ALA A 71 14.48 12.75 12.94
C ALA A 71 15.48 12.61 11.78
N GLU A 72 16.35 13.62 11.60
CA GLU A 72 17.47 13.56 10.63
C GLU A 72 18.47 12.45 10.99
N GLY A 73 18.77 12.23 12.28
CA GLY A 73 19.63 11.15 12.76
C GLY A 73 19.05 9.78 12.42
N HIS A 74 17.78 9.52 12.73
CA HIS A 74 17.11 8.29 12.40
C HIS A 74 17.02 8.08 10.86
N ALA A 75 16.75 9.16 10.12
CA ALA A 75 16.70 9.09 8.66
C ALA A 75 18.05 8.70 8.05
N ALA A 76 19.17 9.20 8.61
CA ALA A 76 20.52 8.86 8.14
C ALA A 76 20.87 7.39 8.42
N GLU A 77 20.52 6.88 9.60
CA GLU A 77 20.69 5.46 9.95
C GLU A 77 19.90 4.57 8.98
N PHE A 78 18.64 4.92 8.78
CA PHE A 78 17.76 4.18 7.88
C PHE A 78 18.19 4.26 6.41
N GLN A 79 18.66 5.43 5.97
CA GLN A 79 19.26 5.59 4.63
C GLN A 79 20.42 4.64 4.44
N HIS A 80 21.32 4.57 5.40
CA HIS A 80 22.48 3.70 5.32
C HIS A 80 22.07 2.23 5.16
N GLU A 81 21.15 1.76 5.99
CA GLU A 81 20.64 0.38 5.94
C GLU A 81 19.94 0.08 4.61
N PHE A 82 19.08 0.97 4.14
CA PHE A 82 18.40 0.85 2.85
C PHE A 82 19.40 0.73 1.69
N LEU A 83 20.42 1.60 1.66
CA LEU A 83 21.43 1.59 0.60
C LEU A 83 22.26 0.30 0.61
N GLU A 84 22.59 -0.22 1.78
CA GLU A 84 23.30 -1.49 1.92
C GLU A 84 22.45 -2.67 1.42
N GLN A 85 21.16 -2.69 1.76
CA GLN A 85 20.23 -3.71 1.26
C GLN A 85 20.07 -3.64 -0.26
N CYS A 86 19.93 -2.43 -0.86
CA CYS A 86 19.90 -2.26 -2.31
C CYS A 86 21.13 -2.86 -3.01
N LYS A 87 22.32 -2.60 -2.47
CA LYS A 87 23.58 -3.16 -2.99
C LYS A 87 23.63 -4.68 -2.86
N GLN A 88 23.25 -5.22 -1.69
CA GLN A 88 23.22 -6.67 -1.44
C GLN A 88 22.27 -7.39 -2.39
N HIS A 89 21.13 -6.82 -2.67
CA HIS A 89 20.13 -7.38 -3.58
C HIS A 89 20.36 -7.03 -5.06
N SER A 90 21.38 -6.19 -5.38
CA SER A 90 21.67 -5.70 -6.74
C SER A 90 20.46 -5.03 -7.40
N VAL A 91 19.66 -4.30 -6.64
CA VAL A 91 18.49 -3.55 -7.10
C VAL A 91 18.90 -2.10 -7.37
N ALA A 92 18.49 -1.55 -8.52
CA ALA A 92 18.65 -0.14 -8.81
C ALA A 92 17.82 0.72 -7.85
N TYR A 93 18.38 1.84 -7.40
CA TYR A 93 17.70 2.67 -6.39
C TYR A 93 17.98 4.17 -6.57
N ASP A 94 16.99 4.97 -6.11
CA ASP A 94 17.12 6.39 -5.77
C ASP A 94 16.68 6.57 -4.30
N TYR A 95 17.25 7.52 -3.58
CA TYR A 95 16.84 7.81 -2.20
C TYR A 95 16.66 9.32 -2.03
N ARG A 96 15.54 9.71 -1.43
CA ARG A 96 15.20 11.09 -1.11
C ARG A 96 14.83 11.20 0.36
N PHE A 97 15.25 12.28 0.98
CA PHE A 97 14.83 12.64 2.32
C PHE A 97 14.15 14.00 2.29
N GLU A 98 12.97 14.08 2.89
CA GLU A 98 12.17 15.30 2.88
C GLU A 98 11.52 15.56 4.24
N VAL A 99 11.44 16.84 4.62
CA VAL A 99 10.73 17.32 5.82
C VAL A 99 9.46 18.00 5.31
N ALA A 100 8.33 17.29 5.37
CA ALA A 100 7.08 17.72 4.74
C ALA A 100 5.87 17.00 5.34
N ASP A 101 4.66 17.35 4.87
CA ASP A 101 3.47 16.51 5.10
C ASP A 101 3.62 15.18 4.34
N PRO A 102 3.66 14.02 5.04
CA PRO A 102 3.93 12.74 4.42
C PRO A 102 2.90 12.37 3.34
N ILE A 103 1.61 12.61 3.60
CA ILE A 103 0.55 12.22 2.67
C ILE A 103 0.65 13.01 1.36
N ALA A 104 0.85 14.32 1.45
CA ALA A 104 1.01 15.19 0.29
C ALA A 104 2.25 14.80 -0.54
N ARG A 105 3.34 14.40 0.12
CA ARG A 105 4.58 14.00 -0.58
C ARG A 105 4.49 12.63 -1.22
N ILE A 106 3.91 11.64 -0.53
CA ILE A 106 3.64 10.32 -1.10
C ILE A 106 2.77 10.49 -2.36
N ALA A 107 1.67 11.25 -2.27
CA ALA A 107 0.81 11.52 -3.41
C ALA A 107 1.58 12.17 -4.57
N ALA A 108 2.37 13.22 -4.32
CA ALA A 108 3.14 13.90 -5.36
C ALA A 108 4.21 13.00 -6.02
N ARG A 109 4.91 12.18 -5.21
CA ARG A 109 5.94 11.26 -5.75
C ARG A 109 5.34 10.08 -6.50
N SER A 110 4.16 9.60 -6.09
CA SER A 110 3.47 8.48 -6.74
C SER A 110 3.13 8.74 -8.21
N PHE A 111 3.04 10.01 -8.66
CA PHE A 111 2.87 10.33 -10.10
C PHE A 111 4.02 9.80 -10.97
N PHE A 112 5.19 9.60 -10.38
CA PHE A 112 6.42 9.17 -11.06
C PHE A 112 6.82 7.73 -10.72
N ALA A 113 5.92 6.97 -10.12
CA ALA A 113 6.09 5.56 -9.82
C ALA A 113 4.99 4.72 -10.48
N ASP A 114 5.20 3.40 -10.59
CA ASP A 114 4.24 2.45 -11.13
C ASP A 114 3.51 1.69 -10.01
N LEU A 115 4.15 1.60 -8.82
CA LEU A 115 3.64 0.96 -7.63
C LEU A 115 4.10 1.73 -6.39
N VAL A 116 3.22 1.88 -5.40
CA VAL A 116 3.58 2.34 -4.06
C VAL A 116 3.52 1.15 -3.11
N VAL A 117 4.57 0.93 -2.32
CA VAL A 117 4.61 -0.12 -1.28
C VAL A 117 4.80 0.54 0.08
N MET A 118 3.87 0.33 1.00
CA MET A 118 3.88 0.98 2.31
C MET A 118 3.38 0.03 3.40
N GLY A 119 3.90 0.17 4.61
CA GLY A 119 3.42 -0.57 5.77
C GLY A 119 1.96 -0.24 6.12
N MET A 120 1.21 -1.24 6.61
CA MET A 120 -0.18 -1.06 7.03
C MET A 120 -0.34 -0.14 8.24
N ARG A 121 0.73 0.06 9.01
CA ARG A 121 0.80 1.06 10.08
C ARG A 121 2.00 1.95 9.85
N THR A 122 1.92 3.19 10.31
CA THR A 122 2.98 4.18 10.12
C THR A 122 3.17 4.97 11.42
N ASP A 123 4.41 5.26 11.76
CA ASP A 123 4.80 6.04 12.94
C ASP A 123 5.22 7.46 12.58
N PHE A 124 4.70 8.01 11.46
CA PHE A 124 5.00 9.41 11.10
C PHE A 124 4.66 10.41 12.22
N ASP A 125 3.82 10.01 13.17
CA ASP A 125 3.50 10.80 14.37
C ASP A 125 3.26 9.88 15.57
N PRO A 126 4.33 9.50 16.31
CA PRO A 126 4.22 8.60 17.46
C PRO A 126 3.47 9.21 18.66
N GLU A 127 3.26 10.55 18.68
CA GLU A 127 2.57 11.24 19.79
C GLU A 127 1.06 11.32 19.62
N THR A 128 0.54 11.02 18.44
CA THR A 128 -0.91 10.95 18.21
C THR A 128 -1.38 9.50 18.29
N GLU A 129 -2.21 9.20 19.28
CA GLU A 129 -3.04 7.99 19.33
C GLU A 129 -4.06 7.91 18.17
N SER A 130 -3.88 8.70 17.12
CA SER A 130 -4.72 8.63 15.93
C SER A 130 -4.51 7.27 15.27
N ASP A 131 -5.59 6.59 14.96
CA ASP A 131 -5.62 5.30 14.26
C ASP A 131 -4.63 5.33 13.08
N SER A 132 -3.50 4.60 13.20
CA SER A 132 -2.44 4.58 12.21
C SER A 132 -2.94 4.13 10.83
N CYS A 133 -4.07 3.44 10.78
CA CYS A 133 -4.78 3.09 9.55
C CYS A 133 -5.37 4.31 8.84
N ASP A 134 -5.67 5.41 9.52
CA ASP A 134 -6.19 6.63 8.88
C ASP A 134 -5.16 7.29 7.97
N LYS A 135 -3.90 7.35 8.39
CA LYS A 135 -2.81 7.90 7.54
C LYS A 135 -2.58 7.05 6.31
N LEU A 136 -2.55 5.72 6.48
CA LEU A 136 -2.45 4.79 5.37
C LEU A 136 -3.61 4.98 4.38
N ARG A 137 -4.85 5.03 4.87
CA ARG A 137 -6.03 5.25 4.01
C ARG A 137 -5.95 6.56 3.24
N LYS A 138 -5.50 7.64 3.89
CA LYS A 138 -5.28 8.93 3.22
C LYS A 138 -4.22 8.82 2.13
N ALA A 139 -3.11 8.14 2.39
CA ALA A 139 -2.06 7.90 1.40
C ALA A 139 -2.59 7.08 0.21
N MET A 140 -3.30 5.97 0.46
CA MET A 140 -3.94 5.16 -0.57
C MET A 140 -4.92 5.97 -1.43
N THR A 141 -5.76 6.82 -0.78
CA THR A 141 -6.75 7.66 -1.49
C THR A 141 -6.11 8.75 -2.33
N ALA A 142 -5.02 9.34 -1.84
CA ALA A 142 -4.32 10.43 -2.53
C ALA A 142 -3.41 9.95 -3.67
N THR A 143 -3.14 8.64 -3.73
CA THR A 143 -2.21 8.03 -4.69
C THR A 143 -2.96 7.52 -5.92
N PRO A 144 -2.64 7.99 -7.15
CA PRO A 144 -3.30 7.54 -8.38
C PRO A 144 -2.72 6.24 -8.96
N ARG A 145 -1.86 5.56 -8.23
CA ARG A 145 -1.13 4.35 -8.67
C ARG A 145 -1.56 3.13 -7.84
N PRO A 146 -1.37 1.92 -8.36
CA PRO A 146 -1.48 0.72 -7.56
C PRO A 146 -0.74 0.86 -6.24
N PHE A 147 -1.39 0.46 -5.15
CA PHE A 147 -0.87 0.64 -3.80
C PHE A 147 -0.88 -0.69 -3.06
N LEU A 148 0.28 -1.15 -2.63
CA LEU A 148 0.48 -2.35 -1.85
C LEU A 148 0.69 -1.98 -0.37
N ALA A 149 -0.33 -2.17 0.44
CA ALA A 149 -0.22 -2.07 1.90
C ALA A 149 0.23 -3.42 2.46
N VAL A 150 1.29 -3.44 3.30
CA VAL A 150 1.89 -4.69 3.79
C VAL A 150 1.86 -4.77 5.31
N PRO A 151 1.64 -5.99 5.88
CA PRO A 151 1.69 -6.23 7.31
C PRO A 151 3.13 -6.16 7.85
N ILE A 152 3.28 -6.13 9.17
CA ILE A 152 4.60 -6.09 9.82
C ILE A 152 5.43 -7.35 9.56
N HIS A 153 4.78 -8.50 9.41
CA HIS A 153 5.47 -9.76 9.14
C HIS A 153 5.44 -10.06 7.65
N HIS A 154 6.62 -10.09 7.06
CA HIS A 154 6.79 -10.49 5.67
C HIS A 154 6.49 -11.99 5.50
N ARG A 155 5.80 -12.32 4.41
CA ARG A 155 5.55 -13.70 3.97
C ARG A 155 5.62 -13.79 2.44
N GLU A 156 6.06 -14.93 1.96
CA GLU A 156 6.10 -15.19 0.52
C GLU A 156 4.68 -15.19 -0.07
N THR A 157 4.49 -14.52 -1.22
CA THR A 157 3.20 -14.43 -1.87
C THR A 157 3.07 -15.52 -2.93
N LYS A 158 2.15 -16.48 -2.72
CA LYS A 158 1.90 -17.62 -3.62
C LYS A 158 0.48 -17.65 -4.15
N ARG A 159 -0.50 -17.24 -3.33
CA ARG A 159 -1.93 -17.29 -3.64
C ARG A 159 -2.58 -15.95 -3.35
N ALA A 160 -3.28 -15.40 -4.33
CA ALA A 160 -3.98 -14.14 -4.19
C ALA A 160 -5.49 -14.29 -4.33
N LEU A 161 -6.26 -13.55 -3.55
CA LEU A 161 -7.70 -13.40 -3.68
C LEU A 161 -8.03 -12.05 -4.32
N VAL A 162 -8.69 -12.05 -5.47
CA VAL A 162 -9.13 -10.84 -6.19
C VAL A 162 -10.65 -10.71 -6.03
N ALA A 163 -11.11 -9.69 -5.34
CA ALA A 163 -12.53 -9.42 -5.17
C ALA A 163 -13.09 -8.63 -6.37
N LEU A 164 -14.05 -9.20 -7.07
CA LEU A 164 -14.71 -8.62 -8.25
C LEU A 164 -16.21 -8.44 -7.98
N ASP A 165 -16.69 -7.22 -8.10
CA ASP A 165 -18.13 -6.87 -7.99
C ASP A 165 -18.76 -6.56 -9.34
N PHE A 166 -17.95 -6.47 -10.39
CA PHE A 166 -18.35 -6.14 -11.76
C PHE A 166 -19.02 -4.77 -11.93
N ASP A 167 -18.70 -3.84 -11.08
CA ASP A 167 -19.01 -2.42 -11.25
C ASP A 167 -17.98 -1.71 -12.19
N GLU A 168 -18.07 -0.40 -12.30
CA GLU A 168 -17.14 0.40 -13.12
C GLU A 168 -15.68 0.28 -12.67
N THR A 169 -15.43 -0.04 -11.41
CA THR A 169 -14.07 -0.17 -10.86
C THR A 169 -13.41 -1.49 -11.23
N CYS A 170 -14.22 -2.52 -11.48
CA CYS A 170 -13.76 -3.86 -11.85
C CYS A 170 -12.93 -3.85 -13.14
N SER A 171 -13.34 -3.09 -14.15
CA SER A 171 -12.60 -2.98 -15.43
C SER A 171 -11.20 -2.37 -15.22
N ARG A 172 -11.09 -1.36 -14.36
CA ARG A 172 -9.81 -0.73 -14.01
C ARG A 172 -8.91 -1.68 -13.21
N LEU A 173 -9.48 -2.43 -12.28
CA LEU A 173 -8.74 -3.43 -11.53
C LEU A 173 -8.18 -4.51 -12.47
N LEU A 174 -9.00 -5.09 -13.34
CA LEU A 174 -8.56 -6.10 -14.29
C LEU A 174 -7.49 -5.56 -15.25
N PHE A 175 -7.71 -4.37 -15.81
CA PHE A 175 -6.73 -3.71 -16.67
C PHE A 175 -5.43 -3.41 -15.91
N GLY A 176 -5.51 -2.83 -14.73
CA GLY A 176 -4.35 -2.50 -13.91
C GLY A 176 -3.55 -3.74 -13.50
N LEU A 177 -4.23 -4.83 -13.12
CA LEU A 177 -3.58 -6.11 -12.82
C LEU A 177 -2.90 -6.68 -14.07
N ALA A 178 -3.53 -6.62 -15.23
CA ALA A 178 -2.96 -7.07 -16.49
C ALA A 178 -1.72 -6.26 -16.90
N GLN A 179 -1.70 -4.95 -16.63
CA GLN A 179 -0.60 -4.05 -17.04
C GLN A 179 0.53 -3.96 -16.02
N ALA A 180 0.23 -4.07 -14.73
CA ALA A 180 1.15 -3.80 -13.63
C ALA A 180 1.01 -4.84 -12.51
N ASN A 181 1.04 -6.14 -12.87
CA ASN A 181 1.04 -7.22 -11.88
C ASN A 181 2.37 -7.25 -11.12
N PRO A 182 2.40 -6.98 -9.81
CA PRO A 182 3.63 -7.05 -9.03
C PRO A 182 4.06 -8.48 -8.68
N PHE A 183 3.20 -9.48 -8.93
CA PHE A 183 3.41 -10.88 -8.55
C PHE A 183 3.17 -11.85 -9.72
N PRO A 184 4.04 -11.88 -10.73
CA PRO A 184 3.79 -12.62 -11.97
C PRO A 184 3.72 -14.16 -11.82
N ARG A 185 4.22 -14.69 -10.69
CA ARG A 185 4.20 -16.15 -10.41
C ARG A 185 3.05 -16.59 -9.51
N VAL A 186 2.23 -15.64 -9.05
CA VAL A 186 1.12 -15.91 -8.13
C VAL A 186 -0.10 -16.41 -8.90
N GLU A 187 -0.81 -17.37 -8.31
CA GLU A 187 -2.13 -17.79 -8.78
C GLU A 187 -3.22 -16.91 -8.16
N PHE A 188 -4.08 -16.35 -8.99
CA PHE A 188 -5.13 -15.43 -8.57
C PHE A 188 -6.50 -16.11 -8.55
N THR A 189 -7.15 -16.16 -7.40
CA THR A 189 -8.54 -16.60 -7.26
C THR A 189 -9.46 -15.40 -7.50
N LEU A 190 -10.17 -15.37 -8.61
CA LEU A 190 -11.18 -14.35 -8.94
C LEU A 190 -12.46 -14.68 -8.21
N LEU A 191 -12.78 -13.91 -7.18
CA LEU A 191 -13.92 -14.13 -6.29
C LEU A 191 -15.01 -13.10 -6.50
N HIS A 192 -16.25 -13.58 -6.68
CA HIS A 192 -17.44 -12.77 -6.49
C HIS A 192 -18.25 -13.29 -5.31
N VAL A 193 -18.77 -12.37 -4.49
CA VAL A 193 -19.58 -12.68 -3.30
C VAL A 193 -20.98 -12.11 -3.46
N GLY A 194 -22.00 -12.94 -3.39
CA GLY A 194 -23.41 -12.58 -3.51
C GLY A 194 -23.98 -12.80 -4.92
N GLY A 195 -25.20 -12.30 -5.14
CA GLY A 195 -25.88 -12.38 -6.43
C GLY A 195 -26.32 -13.79 -6.88
N ASP A 196 -26.75 -13.85 -8.14
CA ASP A 196 -27.11 -15.11 -8.81
C ASP A 196 -25.83 -15.70 -9.46
N GLU A 197 -25.41 -16.85 -8.99
CA GLU A 197 -24.22 -17.55 -9.49
C GLU A 197 -24.30 -17.81 -11.00
N ALA A 198 -25.48 -18.18 -11.52
CA ALA A 198 -25.67 -18.47 -12.93
C ALA A 198 -25.41 -17.25 -13.83
N ALA A 199 -25.74 -16.06 -13.35
CA ALA A 199 -25.49 -14.79 -14.06
C ALA A 199 -24.03 -14.31 -13.90
N ILE A 200 -23.41 -14.57 -12.77
CA ILE A 200 -22.08 -14.06 -12.43
C ILE A 200 -20.96 -14.93 -12.97
N ARG A 201 -21.11 -16.26 -12.94
CA ARG A 201 -20.06 -17.20 -13.36
C ARG A 201 -19.53 -16.96 -14.78
N PRO A 202 -20.35 -16.69 -15.83
CA PRO A 202 -19.83 -16.34 -17.14
C PRO A 202 -18.91 -15.12 -17.13
N ARG A 203 -19.29 -14.07 -16.42
CA ARG A 203 -18.47 -12.84 -16.29
C ARG A 203 -17.11 -13.10 -15.61
N LEU A 204 -17.07 -14.00 -14.61
CA LEU A 204 -15.80 -14.42 -14.00
C LEU A 204 -14.94 -15.21 -14.98
N VAL A 205 -15.55 -16.04 -15.82
CA VAL A 205 -14.82 -16.77 -16.88
C VAL A 205 -14.25 -15.78 -17.90
N ASP A 206 -15.04 -14.81 -18.37
CA ASP A 206 -14.56 -13.78 -19.30
C ASP A 206 -13.38 -12.97 -18.68
N ALA A 207 -13.46 -12.66 -17.39
CA ALA A 207 -12.37 -11.99 -16.68
C ALA A 207 -11.12 -12.88 -16.57
N ALA A 208 -11.29 -14.17 -16.34
CA ALA A 208 -10.19 -15.14 -16.30
C ALA A 208 -9.53 -15.29 -17.69
N GLU A 209 -10.32 -15.40 -18.74
CA GLU A 209 -9.83 -15.47 -20.14
C GLU A 209 -9.06 -14.19 -20.51
N TYR A 210 -9.58 -13.00 -20.10
CA TYR A 210 -8.86 -11.75 -20.30
C TYR A 210 -7.48 -11.76 -19.60
N LEU A 211 -7.40 -12.17 -18.35
CA LEU A 211 -6.15 -12.22 -17.60
C LEU A 211 -5.20 -13.29 -18.13
N ASP A 212 -5.72 -14.42 -18.65
CA ASP A 212 -4.91 -15.48 -19.29
C ASP A 212 -4.19 -14.96 -20.54
N THR A 213 -4.81 -14.06 -21.33
CA THR A 213 -4.13 -13.40 -22.47
C THR A 213 -2.90 -12.59 -22.02
N HIS A 214 -2.84 -12.18 -20.74
CA HIS A 214 -1.72 -11.51 -20.10
C HIS A 214 -0.82 -12.44 -19.27
N GLN A 215 -0.97 -13.77 -19.45
CA GLN A 215 -0.19 -14.81 -18.77
C GLN A 215 -0.37 -14.83 -17.24
N ILE A 216 -1.50 -14.33 -16.75
CA ILE A 216 -1.87 -14.34 -15.34
C ILE A 216 -2.76 -15.56 -15.09
N LYS A 217 -2.25 -16.49 -14.27
CA LYS A 217 -2.99 -17.72 -13.91
C LYS A 217 -4.13 -17.39 -12.95
N THR A 218 -5.34 -17.82 -13.31
CA THR A 218 -6.52 -17.55 -12.50
C THR A 218 -7.37 -18.78 -12.26
N VAL A 219 -8.09 -18.76 -11.12
CA VAL A 219 -9.17 -19.69 -10.78
C VAL A 219 -10.41 -18.86 -10.45
N VAL A 220 -11.59 -19.28 -10.93
CA VAL A 220 -12.85 -18.56 -10.67
C VAL A 220 -13.61 -19.19 -9.51
N ARG A 221 -14.20 -18.34 -8.66
CA ARG A 221 -14.94 -18.75 -7.48
C ARG A 221 -16.12 -17.81 -7.20
N THR A 222 -17.24 -18.38 -6.78
CA THR A 222 -18.40 -17.65 -6.27
C THR A 222 -18.67 -18.06 -4.84
N GLU A 223 -19.09 -17.12 -4.00
CA GLU A 223 -19.49 -17.35 -2.62
C GLU A 223 -20.81 -16.64 -2.31
N LYS A 224 -21.58 -17.18 -1.38
CA LYS A 224 -22.81 -16.56 -0.88
C LYS A 224 -22.52 -15.75 0.37
N GLY A 225 -23.26 -14.67 0.57
CA GLY A 225 -23.20 -13.85 1.78
C GLY A 225 -22.85 -12.41 1.52
N GLU A 226 -22.41 -11.72 2.57
CA GLU A 226 -22.02 -10.32 2.51
C GLU A 226 -20.50 -10.19 2.25
N PRO A 227 -20.04 -9.46 1.21
CA PRO A 227 -18.63 -9.34 0.86
C PRO A 227 -17.72 -8.95 2.03
N LYS A 228 -18.18 -7.99 2.86
CA LYS A 228 -17.44 -7.49 4.04
C LYS A 228 -17.19 -8.56 5.12
N GLU A 229 -17.90 -9.68 5.09
CA GLU A 229 -17.75 -10.79 6.04
C GLU A 229 -17.04 -11.97 5.39
N VAL A 230 -17.43 -12.29 4.15
CA VAL A 230 -16.92 -13.46 3.44
C VAL A 230 -15.47 -13.27 3.04
N ILE A 231 -15.11 -12.12 2.43
CA ILE A 231 -13.76 -11.90 1.90
C ILE A 231 -12.69 -11.94 3.00
N PRO A 232 -12.79 -11.19 4.11
CA PRO A 232 -11.80 -11.26 5.18
C PRO A 232 -11.71 -12.64 5.84
N ARG A 233 -12.85 -13.35 5.95
CA ARG A 233 -12.87 -14.72 6.48
C ARG A 233 -12.12 -15.68 5.58
N LEU A 234 -12.32 -15.62 4.25
CA LEU A 234 -11.62 -16.50 3.30
C LEU A 234 -10.12 -16.23 3.30
N VAL A 235 -9.72 -14.95 3.30
CA VAL A 235 -8.31 -14.57 3.37
C VAL A 235 -7.63 -15.18 4.59
N GLU A 236 -8.29 -15.14 5.75
CA GLU A 236 -7.74 -15.66 7.00
C GLU A 236 -7.79 -17.19 7.08
N GLN A 237 -8.92 -17.81 6.73
CA GLN A 237 -9.14 -19.25 6.91
C GLN A 237 -8.48 -20.12 5.84
N GLU A 238 -8.31 -19.62 4.65
CA GLU A 238 -7.73 -20.36 3.53
C GLU A 238 -6.30 -19.95 3.20
N ASP A 239 -5.67 -19.17 4.08
CA ASP A 239 -4.26 -18.77 3.98
C ASP A 239 -3.91 -18.09 2.64
N PHE A 240 -4.72 -17.13 2.20
CA PHE A 240 -4.33 -16.29 1.08
C PHE A 240 -3.22 -15.33 1.50
N ASP A 241 -2.20 -15.24 0.64
CA ASP A 241 -1.00 -14.44 0.89
C ASP A 241 -1.14 -13.00 0.42
N LEU A 242 -2.17 -12.70 -0.37
CA LEU A 242 -2.46 -11.39 -0.94
C LEU A 242 -3.97 -11.23 -1.13
N ALA A 243 -4.50 -10.10 -0.73
CA ALA A 243 -5.83 -9.66 -1.12
C ALA A 243 -5.72 -8.53 -2.16
N VAL A 244 -6.52 -8.58 -3.23
CA VAL A 244 -6.58 -7.57 -4.29
C VAL A 244 -7.99 -7.02 -4.37
N VAL A 245 -8.13 -5.71 -4.28
CA VAL A 245 -9.43 -5.03 -4.37
C VAL A 245 -9.35 -3.84 -5.32
N GLY A 246 -10.44 -3.54 -6.00
CA GLY A 246 -10.55 -2.32 -6.79
C GLY A 246 -10.58 -1.09 -5.88
N GLY A 247 -9.82 -0.07 -6.25
CA GLY A 247 -9.94 1.26 -5.66
C GLY A 247 -10.92 2.11 -6.47
N ALA A 248 -11.83 2.85 -5.82
CA ALA A 248 -12.70 3.78 -6.53
C ALA A 248 -11.96 5.08 -6.86
N SER A 249 -12.18 5.67 -8.04
CA SER A 249 -11.65 6.98 -8.42
C SER A 249 -12.67 8.10 -8.18
N GLY A 250 -12.24 9.22 -7.60
CA GLY A 250 -13.09 10.40 -7.41
C GLY A 250 -13.70 10.53 -6.01
N SER A 251 -14.74 11.36 -5.86
CA SER A 251 -15.40 11.67 -4.57
C SER A 251 -16.11 10.48 -3.90
N ARG A 252 -16.39 9.42 -4.66
CA ARG A 252 -16.87 8.12 -4.14
C ARG A 252 -15.76 7.24 -3.57
N LEU A 253 -14.50 7.57 -3.82
CA LEU A 253 -13.31 6.88 -3.30
C LEU A 253 -13.31 6.75 -1.78
N ALA A 254 -13.69 7.80 -1.08
CA ALA A 254 -13.70 7.78 0.37
C ALA A 254 -14.64 6.70 0.93
N GLU A 255 -15.83 6.53 0.34
CA GLU A 255 -16.79 5.52 0.80
C GLU A 255 -16.36 4.08 0.45
N PHE A 256 -15.64 3.86 -0.65
CA PHE A 256 -15.25 2.52 -1.10
C PHE A 256 -13.91 2.03 -0.49
N LEU A 257 -12.88 2.89 -0.41
CA LEU A 257 -11.66 2.58 0.37
C LEU A 257 -11.93 2.56 1.88
N PHE A 258 -13.02 3.21 2.32
CA PHE A 258 -13.64 3.05 3.63
C PHE A 258 -14.70 1.96 3.65
N GLY A 259 -14.92 1.24 2.53
CA GLY A 259 -15.82 0.10 2.42
C GLY A 259 -15.49 -0.99 3.44
N GLY A 260 -16.50 -1.66 3.92
CA GLY A 260 -16.36 -2.65 5.01
C GLY A 260 -15.34 -3.76 4.73
N VAL A 261 -15.05 -4.10 3.46
CA VAL A 261 -14.05 -5.10 3.05
C VAL A 261 -12.63 -4.59 3.29
N THR A 262 -12.24 -3.47 2.67
CA THR A 262 -10.90 -2.90 2.77
C THR A 262 -10.54 -2.58 4.22
N ARG A 263 -11.46 -1.96 4.96
CA ARG A 263 -11.25 -1.66 6.37
C ARG A 263 -10.96 -2.92 7.19
N ARG A 264 -11.79 -3.96 7.05
CA ARG A 264 -11.60 -5.21 7.79
C ARG A 264 -10.32 -5.94 7.42
N LEU A 265 -9.89 -5.89 6.14
CA LEU A 265 -8.61 -6.45 5.71
C LEU A 265 -7.43 -5.70 6.34
N LEU A 266 -7.49 -4.37 6.38
CA LEU A 266 -6.46 -3.54 7.03
C LEU A 266 -6.44 -3.71 8.56
N ASP A 267 -7.61 -3.79 9.20
CA ASP A 267 -7.70 -3.97 10.65
C ASP A 267 -7.13 -5.32 11.10
N LYS A 268 -7.36 -6.40 10.31
CA LYS A 268 -6.83 -7.73 10.59
C LYS A 268 -5.35 -7.89 10.22
N ALA A 269 -4.89 -7.17 9.19
CA ALA A 269 -3.49 -7.09 8.74
C ALA A 269 -2.76 -8.45 8.62
N THR A 270 -3.46 -9.49 8.14
CA THR A 270 -2.92 -10.86 8.07
C THR A 270 -2.10 -11.11 6.81
N CYS A 271 -2.40 -10.41 5.72
CA CYS A 271 -1.68 -10.49 4.45
C CYS A 271 -1.62 -9.10 3.77
N PRO A 272 -0.74 -8.89 2.79
CA PRO A 272 -0.71 -7.70 1.94
C PRO A 272 -2.06 -7.42 1.29
N LEU A 273 -2.36 -6.14 1.10
CA LEU A 273 -3.53 -5.65 0.40
C LEU A 273 -3.08 -4.79 -0.80
N LEU A 274 -3.35 -5.25 -2.00
CA LEU A 274 -3.14 -4.50 -3.23
C LEU A 274 -4.43 -3.80 -3.64
N THR A 275 -4.38 -2.49 -3.79
CA THR A 275 -5.46 -1.70 -4.38
C THR A 275 -5.06 -1.17 -5.74
N ILE A 276 -5.98 -1.25 -6.71
CA ILE A 276 -5.80 -0.77 -8.09
C ILE A 276 -6.95 0.18 -8.41
N HIS A 277 -6.62 1.41 -8.83
CA HIS A 277 -7.55 2.52 -9.03
C HIS A 277 -7.93 2.73 -10.50
#